data_72778f08a6e7f8f1444243377f214d1c
#
_entry.id   72778f08a6e7f8f1444243377f214d1c
#
_cell.length_a   1.000
_cell.length_b   1.000
_cell.length_c   1.000
_cell.angle_alpha   90.00
_cell.angle_beta   90.00
_cell.angle_gamma   90.00
#
_symmetry.space_group_name_H-M   'P 1'
#
loop_
_entity.id
_entity.type
_entity.pdbx_description
1 polymer ?
#
loop_
_entity_poly.entity_id
_entity_poly.type
_entity_poly.pdbx_seq_one_letter_code
_entity_poly.pdbx_strand_id
1 'polypeptide(L)'
;MCRLATVADAHVAASRQEGYEMLNELYHSLNPIAFTLGPLQVHWYALAYLAGFVLAGVVAYRVARRWGLDLSAEDVTNVVVGIAWGIIIGARLFYVVFYGDGYYLANPLKVFALGEGGMSFHGGLVGAVVGGAIMCRACHISIATFCDLGVIGAPLGLFFGRCANFVNGELWGKPTSLPWGVVFETGGGVARHPSQLYEAVLEGLVIFAVLLWMSRRRPARPQGTFMGTFLVLYGVFRFLIEFVRVPDAQLGYLLGPITMGQLLSVPLVVAGIVVLVVTHRAQRPQVGHVA
;
A
#
# COMPACT_ATOMS: atom_id res chain seq x y z
N MET A 1 -47.82 22.34 -0.24
CA MET A 1 -46.57 21.78 0.31
C MET A 1 -45.93 20.64 -0.52
N CYS A 2 -46.59 20.08 -1.54
CA CYS A 2 -46.10 18.91 -2.28
C CYS A 2 -45.18 19.20 -3.49
N ARG A 3 -45.06 20.45 -3.96
CA ARG A 3 -44.26 20.81 -5.16
C ARG A 3 -42.78 21.19 -4.90
N LEU A 4 -42.42 21.54 -3.66
CA LEU A 4 -41.04 21.89 -3.33
C LEU A 4 -40.15 20.65 -3.08
N ALA A 5 -40.74 19.55 -2.61
CA ALA A 5 -40.03 18.27 -2.44
C ALA A 5 -39.56 17.70 -3.79
N THR A 6 -40.40 17.78 -4.82
CA THR A 6 -40.09 17.21 -6.15
C THR A 6 -38.98 17.91 -6.94
N VAL A 7 -38.76 19.22 -6.74
CA VAL A 7 -37.66 19.96 -7.41
C VAL A 7 -36.31 19.69 -6.70
N ALA A 8 -36.28 19.62 -5.36
CA ALA A 8 -35.11 19.27 -4.61
C ALA A 8 -34.68 17.81 -4.87
N ASP A 9 -35.64 16.90 -4.97
CA ASP A 9 -35.38 15.49 -5.29
C ASP A 9 -34.84 15.32 -6.71
N ALA A 10 -35.34 16.08 -7.67
CA ALA A 10 -34.87 16.09 -9.06
C ALA A 10 -33.43 16.65 -9.16
N HIS A 11 -33.11 17.74 -8.45
CA HIS A 11 -31.75 18.29 -8.40
C HIS A 11 -30.77 17.34 -7.73
N VAL A 12 -31.16 16.68 -6.66
CA VAL A 12 -30.34 15.66 -5.99
C VAL A 12 -30.16 14.43 -6.88
N ALA A 13 -31.19 14.02 -7.61
CA ALA A 13 -31.09 12.91 -8.56
C ALA A 13 -30.18 13.27 -9.75
N ALA A 14 -30.29 14.48 -10.31
CA ALA A 14 -29.45 14.95 -11.41
C ALA A 14 -27.97 15.05 -10.98
N SER A 15 -27.68 15.64 -9.81
CA SER A 15 -26.29 15.72 -9.29
C SER A 15 -25.69 14.35 -8.94
N ARG A 16 -26.53 13.38 -8.54
CA ARG A 16 -26.11 11.98 -8.35
C ARG A 16 -25.77 11.31 -9.69
N GLN A 17 -26.53 11.59 -10.72
CA GLN A 17 -26.32 11.02 -12.05
C GLN A 17 -25.08 11.59 -12.73
N GLU A 18 -24.84 12.91 -12.61
CA GLU A 18 -23.61 13.56 -13.09
C GLU A 18 -22.35 13.03 -12.40
N GLY A 19 -22.37 12.84 -11.06
CA GLY A 19 -21.23 12.30 -10.33
C GLY A 19 -20.93 10.84 -10.67
N TYR A 20 -21.96 10.02 -10.91
CA TYR A 20 -21.83 8.65 -11.40
C TYR A 20 -21.20 8.60 -12.79
N GLU A 21 -21.68 9.44 -13.70
CA GLU A 21 -21.18 9.51 -15.07
C GLU A 21 -19.70 9.89 -15.10
N MET A 22 -19.31 10.95 -14.37
CA MET A 22 -17.94 11.49 -14.39
C MET A 22 -16.87 10.46 -13.98
N LEU A 23 -17.02 9.78 -12.84
CA LEU A 23 -16.00 8.81 -12.37
C LEU A 23 -16.03 7.53 -13.20
N ASN A 24 -17.20 7.14 -13.67
CA ASN A 24 -17.36 5.98 -14.53
C ASN A 24 -16.77 6.24 -15.93
N GLU A 25 -17.01 7.40 -16.53
CA GLU A 25 -16.39 7.83 -17.79
C GLU A 25 -14.86 7.90 -17.65
N LEU A 26 -14.37 8.49 -16.55
CA LEU A 26 -12.92 8.50 -16.28
C LEU A 26 -12.35 7.08 -16.28
N TYR A 27 -12.98 6.15 -15.54
CA TYR A 27 -12.50 4.76 -15.49
C TYR A 27 -12.44 4.13 -16.89
N HIS A 28 -13.49 4.23 -17.68
CA HIS A 28 -13.55 3.65 -19.02
C HIS A 28 -12.65 4.35 -20.05
N SER A 29 -12.16 5.55 -19.76
CA SER A 29 -11.16 6.24 -20.58
C SER A 29 -9.71 5.78 -20.29
N LEU A 30 -9.48 5.07 -19.18
CA LEU A 30 -8.15 4.64 -18.76
C LEU A 30 -7.74 3.34 -19.46
N ASN A 31 -6.46 3.27 -19.84
CA ASN A 31 -5.86 2.06 -20.39
C ASN A 31 -4.82 1.53 -19.37
N PRO A 32 -4.88 0.25 -18.95
CA PRO A 32 -3.87 -0.34 -18.07
C PRO A 32 -2.44 -0.31 -18.61
N ILE A 33 -2.28 -0.24 -19.94
CA ILE A 33 -0.98 -0.13 -20.60
C ILE A 33 -0.62 1.34 -20.72
N ALA A 34 0.47 1.75 -20.07
CA ALA A 34 0.98 3.12 -20.13
C ALA A 34 1.58 3.43 -21.51
N PHE A 35 2.40 2.54 -22.02
CA PHE A 35 2.98 2.62 -23.37
C PHE A 35 3.57 1.26 -23.79
N THR A 36 3.89 1.12 -25.09
CA THR A 36 4.51 -0.07 -25.67
C THR A 36 5.88 0.27 -26.27
N LEU A 37 6.87 -0.61 -26.03
CA LEU A 37 8.21 -0.54 -26.60
C LEU A 37 8.48 -1.82 -27.40
N GLY A 38 8.12 -1.82 -28.68
CA GLY A 38 8.14 -3.04 -29.50
C GLY A 38 7.21 -4.12 -28.89
N PRO A 39 7.69 -5.32 -28.58
CA PRO A 39 6.87 -6.37 -27.98
C PRO A 39 6.60 -6.19 -26.48
N LEU A 40 7.27 -5.24 -25.82
CA LEU A 40 7.15 -5.01 -24.38
C LEU A 40 6.02 -4.02 -24.10
N GLN A 41 5.01 -4.47 -23.34
CA GLN A 41 3.95 -3.62 -22.81
C GLN A 41 4.31 -3.16 -21.40
N VAL A 42 4.42 -1.85 -21.18
CA VAL A 42 4.67 -1.27 -19.87
C VAL A 42 3.34 -0.86 -19.25
N HIS A 43 3.00 -1.49 -18.14
CA HIS A 43 1.76 -1.23 -17.40
C HIS A 43 1.94 -0.11 -16.37
N TRP A 44 0.88 0.66 -16.13
CA TRP A 44 0.86 1.67 -15.07
C TRP A 44 1.23 1.11 -13.70
N TYR A 45 0.91 -0.17 -13.47
CA TYR A 45 1.24 -0.87 -12.24
C TYR A 45 2.75 -0.93 -11.96
N ALA A 46 3.56 -1.22 -12.98
CA ALA A 46 5.02 -1.23 -12.87
C ALA A 46 5.57 0.17 -12.59
N LEU A 47 5.05 1.19 -13.28
CA LEU A 47 5.45 2.58 -13.08
C LEU A 47 5.03 3.08 -11.68
N ALA A 48 3.87 2.69 -11.19
CA ALA A 48 3.37 3.01 -9.85
C ALA A 48 4.30 2.48 -8.76
N TYR A 49 4.76 1.24 -8.87
CA TYR A 49 5.74 0.68 -7.93
C TYR A 49 7.08 1.41 -8.01
N LEU A 50 7.59 1.64 -9.21
CA LEU A 50 8.85 2.36 -9.39
C LEU A 50 8.77 3.76 -8.77
N ALA A 51 7.70 4.51 -9.06
CA ALA A 51 7.45 5.83 -8.48
C ALA A 51 7.35 5.75 -6.94
N GLY A 52 6.66 4.74 -6.42
CA GLY A 52 6.54 4.49 -4.98
C GLY A 52 7.89 4.31 -4.31
N PHE A 53 8.78 3.46 -4.85
CA PHE A 53 10.12 3.25 -4.31
C PHE A 53 10.99 4.51 -4.38
N VAL A 54 11.02 5.17 -5.54
CA VAL A 54 11.81 6.39 -5.72
C VAL A 54 11.36 7.49 -4.75
N LEU A 55 10.06 7.73 -4.66
CA LEU A 55 9.52 8.77 -3.79
C LEU A 55 9.69 8.43 -2.31
N ALA A 56 9.50 7.16 -1.92
CA ALA A 56 9.77 6.72 -0.55
C ALA A 56 11.24 6.95 -0.17
N GLY A 57 12.18 6.61 -1.05
CA GLY A 57 13.61 6.88 -0.87
C GLY A 57 13.92 8.37 -0.75
N VAL A 58 13.37 9.20 -1.64
CA VAL A 58 13.53 10.67 -1.59
C VAL A 58 12.99 11.26 -0.28
N VAL A 59 11.81 10.80 0.17
CA VAL A 59 11.22 11.23 1.43
C VAL A 59 12.08 10.80 2.61
N ALA A 60 12.52 9.53 2.65
CA ALA A 60 13.38 9.00 3.71
C ALA A 60 14.69 9.81 3.82
N TYR A 61 15.37 10.06 2.69
CA TYR A 61 16.58 10.87 2.65
C TYR A 61 16.35 12.31 3.14
N ARG A 62 15.29 12.98 2.65
CA ARG A 62 14.98 14.37 3.06
C ARG A 62 14.64 14.47 4.55
N VAL A 63 13.93 13.48 5.09
CA VAL A 63 13.59 13.42 6.50
C VAL A 63 14.85 13.13 7.34
N ALA A 64 15.69 12.17 6.93
CA ALA A 64 16.97 11.90 7.60
C ALA A 64 17.84 13.16 7.68
N ARG A 65 17.99 13.89 6.57
CA ARG A 65 18.72 15.18 6.55
C ARG A 65 18.08 16.23 7.48
N ARG A 66 16.75 16.28 7.51
CA ARG A 66 16.03 17.19 8.43
C ARG A 66 16.29 16.87 9.90
N TRP A 67 16.40 15.57 10.23
CA TRP A 67 16.70 15.12 11.59
C TRP A 67 18.17 15.25 11.96
N GLY A 68 19.05 15.63 11.03
CA GLY A 68 20.49 15.74 11.23
C GLY A 68 21.19 14.38 11.29
N LEU A 69 20.58 13.34 10.71
CA LEU A 69 21.18 12.02 10.65
C LEU A 69 22.29 11.98 9.60
N ASP A 70 23.39 11.31 9.95
CA ASP A 70 24.49 11.04 9.03
C ASP A 70 24.14 9.83 8.14
N LEU A 71 23.25 10.06 7.17
CA LEU A 71 22.87 9.10 6.14
C LEU A 71 23.04 9.74 4.78
N SER A 72 23.84 9.13 3.92
CA SER A 72 24.04 9.55 2.54
C SER A 72 22.84 9.17 1.65
N ALA A 73 22.75 9.77 0.46
CA ALA A 73 21.77 9.34 -0.53
C ALA A 73 22.04 7.90 -1.01
N GLU A 74 23.31 7.50 -1.05
CA GLU A 74 23.74 6.14 -1.39
C GLU A 74 23.27 5.13 -0.36
N ASP A 75 23.41 5.41 0.94
CA ASP A 75 22.91 4.55 2.03
C ASP A 75 21.41 4.27 1.88
N VAL A 76 20.63 5.34 1.70
CA VAL A 76 19.17 5.20 1.53
C VAL A 76 18.84 4.42 0.26
N THR A 77 19.55 4.68 -0.84
CA THR A 77 19.34 3.97 -2.11
C THR A 77 19.65 2.49 -1.96
N ASN A 78 20.78 2.14 -1.34
CA ASN A 78 21.17 0.75 -1.12
C ASN A 78 20.12 -0.02 -0.33
N VAL A 79 19.58 0.57 0.74
CA VAL A 79 18.50 -0.09 1.52
C VAL A 79 17.21 -0.21 0.71
N VAL A 80 16.81 0.83 -0.02
CA VAL A 80 15.60 0.79 -0.87
C VAL A 80 15.73 -0.27 -1.97
N VAL A 81 16.89 -0.37 -2.61
CA VAL A 81 17.19 -1.40 -3.62
C VAL A 81 17.18 -2.80 -2.99
N GLY A 82 17.74 -2.95 -1.78
CA GLY A 82 17.69 -4.20 -1.02
C GLY A 82 16.26 -4.63 -0.68
N ILE A 83 15.41 -3.68 -0.30
CA ILE A 83 13.97 -3.92 -0.08
C ILE A 83 13.30 -4.37 -1.39
N ALA A 84 13.55 -3.70 -2.51
CA ALA A 84 12.95 -4.03 -3.79
C ALA A 84 13.34 -5.45 -4.26
N TRP A 85 14.63 -5.79 -4.20
CA TRP A 85 15.09 -7.16 -4.49
C TRP A 85 14.53 -8.17 -3.51
N GLY A 86 14.47 -7.83 -2.23
CA GLY A 86 13.88 -8.68 -1.20
C GLY A 86 12.43 -9.00 -1.52
N ILE A 87 11.63 -8.01 -1.95
CA ILE A 87 10.23 -8.20 -2.38
C ILE A 87 10.16 -9.19 -3.55
N ILE A 88 10.94 -8.98 -4.60
CA ILE A 88 10.90 -9.81 -5.81
C ILE A 88 11.28 -11.26 -5.47
N ILE A 89 12.41 -11.45 -4.80
CA ILE A 89 12.93 -12.76 -4.45
C ILE A 89 12.00 -13.46 -3.46
N GLY A 90 11.58 -12.76 -2.41
CA GLY A 90 10.70 -13.32 -1.38
C GLY A 90 9.33 -13.70 -1.92
N ALA A 91 8.71 -12.84 -2.74
CA ALA A 91 7.42 -13.13 -3.37
C ALA A 91 7.50 -14.38 -4.26
N ARG A 92 8.58 -14.52 -5.04
CA ARG A 92 8.77 -15.66 -5.92
C ARG A 92 9.06 -16.95 -5.14
N LEU A 93 10.00 -16.93 -4.21
CA LEU A 93 10.34 -18.09 -3.39
C LEU A 93 9.13 -18.61 -2.60
N PHE A 94 8.38 -17.73 -1.98
CA PHE A 94 7.16 -18.12 -1.25
C PHE A 94 6.13 -18.76 -2.16
N TYR A 95 5.93 -18.18 -3.36
CA TYR A 95 5.02 -18.77 -4.33
C TYR A 95 5.46 -20.17 -4.76
N VAL A 96 6.72 -20.34 -5.09
CA VAL A 96 7.32 -21.64 -5.47
C VAL A 96 7.13 -22.70 -4.39
N VAL A 97 7.37 -22.32 -3.12
CA VAL A 97 7.30 -23.25 -1.98
C VAL A 97 5.87 -23.60 -1.58
N PHE A 98 4.97 -22.62 -1.53
CA PHE A 98 3.64 -22.80 -0.93
C PHE A 98 2.51 -23.00 -1.95
N TYR A 99 2.72 -22.64 -3.22
CA TYR A 99 1.68 -22.72 -4.27
C TYR A 99 2.13 -23.50 -5.50
N GLY A 100 3.33 -24.07 -5.46
CA GLY A 100 3.93 -24.75 -6.61
C GLY A 100 3.54 -26.21 -6.80
N ASP A 101 2.92 -26.85 -5.81
CA ASP A 101 2.43 -28.25 -5.84
C ASP A 101 3.39 -29.25 -6.52
N GLY A 102 4.71 -29.08 -6.29
CA GLY A 102 5.76 -29.93 -6.90
C GLY A 102 6.13 -29.55 -8.33
N TYR A 103 5.41 -28.65 -9.02
CA TYR A 103 5.71 -28.24 -10.39
C TYR A 103 7.14 -27.75 -10.58
N TYR A 104 7.64 -26.95 -9.64
CA TYR A 104 8.99 -26.37 -9.72
C TYR A 104 10.11 -27.36 -9.39
N LEU A 105 9.80 -28.48 -8.72
CA LEU A 105 10.76 -29.58 -8.55
C LEU A 105 11.03 -30.29 -9.88
N ALA A 106 9.98 -30.45 -10.69
CA ALA A 106 10.11 -31.04 -12.05
C ALA A 106 10.65 -30.01 -13.08
N ASN A 107 10.48 -28.72 -12.83
CA ASN A 107 10.84 -27.63 -13.75
C ASN A 107 11.64 -26.52 -13.04
N PRO A 108 12.88 -26.77 -12.57
CA PRO A 108 13.60 -25.83 -11.70
C PRO A 108 13.91 -24.48 -12.37
N LEU A 109 14.12 -24.43 -13.67
CA LEU A 109 14.35 -23.17 -14.39
C LEU A 109 13.13 -22.24 -14.42
N LYS A 110 11.93 -22.79 -14.25
CA LYS A 110 10.69 -22.00 -14.17
C LYS A 110 10.60 -21.15 -12.90
N VAL A 111 11.45 -21.39 -11.88
CA VAL A 111 11.59 -20.51 -10.72
C VAL A 111 11.97 -19.09 -11.15
N PHE A 112 12.73 -18.93 -12.22
CA PHE A 112 13.20 -17.63 -12.73
C PHE A 112 12.23 -16.98 -13.74
N ALA A 113 11.18 -17.68 -14.15
CA ALA A 113 10.20 -17.18 -15.12
C ALA A 113 9.21 -16.20 -14.47
N LEU A 114 9.69 -15.04 -14.05
CA LEU A 114 8.88 -14.01 -13.36
C LEU A 114 7.75 -13.45 -14.24
N GLY A 115 7.96 -13.41 -15.56
CA GLY A 115 6.96 -12.93 -16.53
C GLY A 115 5.73 -13.84 -16.69
N GLU A 116 5.79 -15.09 -16.21
CA GLU A 116 4.66 -16.02 -16.22
C GLU A 116 3.73 -15.84 -14.99
N GLY A 117 4.00 -14.82 -14.15
CA GLY A 117 3.26 -14.60 -12.91
C GLY A 117 3.76 -15.48 -11.76
N GLY A 118 2.93 -15.69 -10.74
CA GLY A 118 3.28 -16.53 -9.58
C GLY A 118 4.14 -15.79 -8.57
N MET A 119 3.54 -14.77 -7.93
CA MET A 119 4.15 -13.97 -6.87
C MET A 119 3.25 -13.98 -5.62
N SER A 120 3.83 -14.24 -4.46
CA SER A 120 3.11 -14.23 -3.18
C SER A 120 3.25 -12.89 -2.49
N PHE A 121 2.14 -12.27 -2.11
CA PHE A 121 2.15 -11.04 -1.30
C PHE A 121 2.88 -11.21 0.03
N HIS A 122 2.60 -12.30 0.75
CA HIS A 122 3.23 -12.58 2.04
C HIS A 122 4.75 -12.79 1.91
N GLY A 123 5.15 -13.50 0.83
CA GLY A 123 6.57 -13.66 0.51
C GLY A 123 7.26 -12.33 0.20
N GLY A 124 6.58 -11.44 -0.52
CA GLY A 124 7.06 -10.10 -0.80
C GLY A 124 7.25 -9.26 0.47
N LEU A 125 6.28 -9.32 1.39
CA LEU A 125 6.36 -8.60 2.67
C LEU A 125 7.53 -9.10 3.53
N VAL A 126 7.67 -10.41 3.69
CA VAL A 126 8.80 -11.02 4.42
C VAL A 126 10.12 -10.65 3.73
N GLY A 127 10.17 -10.75 2.41
CA GLY A 127 11.34 -10.38 1.62
C GLY A 127 11.73 -8.91 1.78
N ALA A 128 10.76 -7.99 1.83
CA ALA A 128 11.02 -6.57 2.09
C ALA A 128 11.73 -6.35 3.44
N VAL A 129 11.21 -6.99 4.49
CA VAL A 129 11.80 -6.89 5.85
C VAL A 129 13.19 -7.49 5.88
N VAL A 130 13.37 -8.68 5.31
CA VAL A 130 14.68 -9.37 5.29
C VAL A 130 15.70 -8.60 4.45
N GLY A 131 15.33 -8.21 3.22
CA GLY A 131 16.21 -7.45 2.32
C GLY A 131 16.61 -6.10 2.91
N GLY A 132 15.65 -5.36 3.48
CA GLY A 132 15.93 -4.12 4.19
C GLY A 132 16.84 -4.31 5.40
N ALA A 133 16.60 -5.34 6.21
CA ALA A 133 17.43 -5.63 7.38
C ALA A 133 18.87 -6.05 7.01
N ILE A 134 19.03 -6.84 5.95
CA ILE A 134 20.36 -7.22 5.42
C ILE A 134 21.11 -5.97 4.98
N MET A 135 20.50 -5.09 4.19
CA MET A 135 21.15 -3.89 3.71
C MET A 135 21.44 -2.88 4.82
N CYS A 136 20.51 -2.71 5.77
CA CYS A 136 20.80 -1.88 6.95
C CYS A 136 22.04 -2.37 7.72
N ARG A 137 22.16 -3.71 7.90
CA ARG A 137 23.36 -4.28 8.55
C ARG A 137 24.61 -4.11 7.72
N ALA A 138 24.54 -4.35 6.41
CA ALA A 138 25.69 -4.20 5.50
C ALA A 138 26.21 -2.76 5.43
N CYS A 139 25.31 -1.78 5.53
CA CYS A 139 25.65 -0.35 5.55
C CYS A 139 25.80 0.22 6.96
N HIS A 140 25.79 -0.60 8.02
CA HIS A 140 25.84 -0.17 9.43
C HIS A 140 24.76 0.85 9.82
N ILE A 141 23.58 0.77 9.22
CA ILE A 141 22.45 1.68 9.47
C ILE A 141 21.55 1.10 10.57
N SER A 142 21.05 1.95 11.45
CA SER A 142 20.06 1.58 12.45
C SER A 142 18.76 1.11 11.78
N ILE A 143 18.43 -0.19 11.96
CA ILE A 143 17.20 -0.78 11.43
C ILE A 143 15.97 -0.04 11.97
N ALA A 144 15.93 0.27 13.27
CA ALA A 144 14.80 0.95 13.88
C ALA A 144 14.58 2.35 13.31
N THR A 145 15.66 3.12 13.10
CA THR A 145 15.59 4.43 12.45
C THR A 145 15.15 4.29 10.99
N PHE A 146 15.71 3.31 10.25
CA PHE A 146 15.34 3.13 8.85
C PHE A 146 13.88 2.67 8.69
N CYS A 147 13.37 1.85 9.60
CA CYS A 147 11.94 1.51 9.65
C CYS A 147 11.07 2.77 9.80
N ASP A 148 11.42 3.67 10.73
CA ASP A 148 10.71 4.94 10.92
C ASP A 148 10.79 5.84 9.68
N LEU A 149 11.96 5.96 9.05
CA LEU A 149 12.12 6.72 7.79
C LEU A 149 11.32 6.10 6.64
N GLY A 150 11.37 4.78 6.52
CA GLY A 150 10.71 4.02 5.46
C GLY A 150 9.19 4.17 5.50
N VAL A 151 8.58 4.05 6.69
CA VAL A 151 7.11 4.16 6.81
C VAL A 151 6.59 5.58 6.59
N ILE A 152 7.43 6.62 6.65
CA ILE A 152 7.01 7.97 6.27
C ILE A 152 6.79 8.05 4.76
N GLY A 153 7.62 7.36 3.96
CA GLY A 153 7.52 7.37 2.50
C GLY A 153 6.66 6.25 1.91
N ALA A 154 6.58 5.09 2.56
CA ALA A 154 5.88 3.90 2.08
C ALA A 154 4.40 4.12 1.69
N PRO A 155 3.63 4.99 2.38
CA PRO A 155 2.25 5.27 2.00
C PRO A 155 2.09 5.85 0.59
N LEU A 156 3.12 6.52 0.04
CA LEU A 156 3.10 6.95 -1.37
C LEU A 156 3.08 5.75 -2.32
N GLY A 157 3.79 4.67 -1.99
CA GLY A 157 3.74 3.42 -2.73
C GLY A 157 2.34 2.78 -2.66
N LEU A 158 1.70 2.81 -1.50
CA LEU A 158 0.31 2.37 -1.35
C LEU A 158 -0.64 3.22 -2.22
N PHE A 159 -0.51 4.54 -2.18
CA PHE A 159 -1.30 5.44 -3.01
C PHE A 159 -1.21 5.09 -4.49
N PHE A 160 0.00 5.04 -5.05
CA PHE A 160 0.18 4.74 -6.47
C PHE A 160 -0.26 3.32 -6.83
N GLY A 161 0.02 2.34 -5.98
CA GLY A 161 -0.42 0.97 -6.17
C GLY A 161 -1.96 0.85 -6.23
N ARG A 162 -2.67 1.56 -5.36
CA ARG A 162 -4.15 1.58 -5.36
C ARG A 162 -4.73 2.33 -6.55
N CYS A 163 -4.10 3.41 -6.98
CA CYS A 163 -4.47 4.06 -8.24
C CYS A 163 -4.29 3.11 -9.43
N ALA A 164 -3.20 2.33 -9.46
CA ALA A 164 -2.98 1.33 -10.50
C ALA A 164 -4.01 0.19 -10.45
N ASN A 165 -4.41 -0.27 -9.25
CA ASN A 165 -5.51 -1.24 -9.12
C ASN A 165 -6.84 -0.67 -9.67
N PHE A 166 -7.11 0.61 -9.46
CA PHE A 166 -8.28 1.27 -10.04
C PHE A 166 -8.22 1.27 -11.58
N VAL A 167 -7.07 1.64 -12.16
CA VAL A 167 -6.85 1.62 -13.62
C VAL A 167 -7.02 0.21 -14.19
N ASN A 168 -6.55 -0.82 -13.47
CA ASN A 168 -6.70 -2.22 -13.88
C ASN A 168 -8.12 -2.77 -13.68
N GLY A 169 -9.02 -2.05 -13.00
CA GLY A 169 -10.37 -2.51 -12.69
C GLY A 169 -10.42 -3.72 -11.74
N GLU A 170 -9.47 -3.82 -10.82
CA GLU A 170 -9.35 -4.93 -9.86
C GLU A 170 -9.52 -4.47 -8.41
N LEU A 171 -9.82 -5.39 -7.49
CA LEU A 171 -9.98 -5.13 -6.05
C LEU A 171 -11.07 -4.10 -5.71
N TRP A 172 -12.12 -4.07 -6.50
CA TRP A 172 -13.27 -3.19 -6.30
C TRP A 172 -14.11 -3.59 -5.08
N GLY A 173 -14.99 -2.66 -4.66
CA GLY A 173 -15.83 -2.84 -3.48
C GLY A 173 -17.19 -3.49 -3.75
N LYS A 174 -18.02 -3.56 -2.70
CA LYS A 174 -19.39 -4.06 -2.75
C LYS A 174 -20.26 -3.21 -3.69
N PRO A 175 -21.38 -3.75 -4.19
CA PRO A 175 -22.36 -2.95 -4.95
C PRO A 175 -22.81 -1.72 -4.16
N THR A 176 -23.00 -0.61 -4.86
CA THR A 176 -23.41 0.66 -4.24
C THR A 176 -24.36 1.45 -5.14
N SER A 177 -25.22 2.25 -4.53
CA SER A 177 -26.05 3.26 -5.19
C SER A 177 -25.53 4.69 -5.01
N LEU A 178 -24.31 4.84 -4.48
CA LEU A 178 -23.71 6.16 -4.27
C LEU A 178 -23.34 6.80 -5.62
N PRO A 179 -23.40 8.14 -5.73
CA PRO A 179 -23.22 8.87 -7.00
C PRO A 179 -21.80 8.75 -7.60
N TRP A 180 -20.84 8.20 -6.88
CA TRP A 180 -19.48 7.93 -7.35
C TRP A 180 -19.18 6.44 -7.50
N GLY A 181 -20.22 5.59 -7.56
CA GLY A 181 -20.06 4.18 -7.90
C GLY A 181 -19.49 4.01 -9.31
N VAL A 182 -18.72 2.96 -9.54
CA VAL A 182 -18.10 2.65 -10.84
C VAL A 182 -18.51 1.27 -11.31
N VAL A 183 -18.87 1.14 -12.57
CA VAL A 183 -19.11 -0.15 -13.22
C VAL A 183 -17.80 -0.65 -13.78
N PHE A 184 -17.12 -1.51 -13.01
CA PHE A 184 -15.88 -2.12 -13.45
C PHE A 184 -16.15 -3.24 -14.46
N GLU A 185 -15.29 -3.38 -15.47
CA GLU A 185 -15.43 -4.43 -16.51
C GLU A 185 -15.45 -5.82 -15.90
N THR A 186 -14.63 -6.06 -14.86
CA THR A 186 -14.56 -7.33 -14.10
C THR A 186 -15.59 -7.40 -12.98
N GLY A 187 -16.40 -6.35 -12.76
CA GLY A 187 -17.28 -6.17 -11.61
C GLY A 187 -18.69 -6.74 -11.76
N GLY A 188 -19.03 -7.40 -12.88
CA GLY A 188 -20.33 -8.03 -13.09
C GLY A 188 -21.46 -7.04 -13.46
N GLY A 189 -21.14 -5.90 -14.09
CA GLY A 189 -22.11 -4.97 -14.68
C GLY A 189 -22.94 -4.15 -13.68
N VAL A 190 -22.53 -4.11 -12.41
CA VAL A 190 -23.17 -3.31 -11.35
C VAL A 190 -22.22 -2.25 -10.82
N ALA A 191 -22.78 -1.09 -10.44
CA ALA A 191 -21.99 -0.03 -9.83
C ALA A 191 -21.45 -0.49 -8.46
N ARG A 192 -20.17 -0.27 -8.22
CA ARG A 192 -19.46 -0.70 -7.01
C ARG A 192 -18.70 0.44 -6.37
N HIS A 193 -18.44 0.32 -5.08
CA HIS A 193 -17.52 1.22 -4.39
C HIS A 193 -16.14 1.16 -5.05
N PRO A 194 -15.54 2.29 -5.48
CA PRO A 194 -14.14 2.34 -5.90
C PRO A 194 -13.23 2.26 -4.67
N SER A 195 -13.25 1.10 -3.99
CA SER A 195 -12.52 0.89 -2.72
C SER A 195 -11.03 1.12 -2.85
N GLN A 196 -10.46 0.90 -4.04
CA GLN A 196 -9.07 1.23 -4.36
C GLN A 196 -8.77 2.71 -4.12
N LEU A 197 -9.68 3.62 -4.51
CA LEU A 197 -9.49 5.06 -4.30
C LEU A 197 -9.65 5.44 -2.82
N TYR A 198 -10.52 4.76 -2.07
CA TYR A 198 -10.62 4.97 -0.63
C TYR A 198 -9.33 4.54 0.08
N GLU A 199 -8.78 3.38 -0.31
CA GLU A 199 -7.48 2.90 0.18
C GLU A 199 -6.35 3.86 -0.21
N ALA A 200 -6.33 4.36 -1.45
CA ALA A 200 -5.35 5.35 -1.90
C ALA A 200 -5.37 6.61 -1.03
N VAL A 201 -6.55 7.15 -0.75
CA VAL A 201 -6.69 8.36 0.07
C VAL A 201 -6.33 8.08 1.53
N LEU A 202 -6.94 7.08 2.17
CA LEU A 202 -6.79 6.85 3.61
C LEU A 202 -5.45 6.20 3.94
N GLU A 203 -5.11 5.08 3.31
CA GLU A 203 -3.88 4.33 3.58
C GLU A 203 -2.65 4.98 2.92
N GLY A 204 -2.86 5.69 1.81
CA GLY A 204 -1.82 6.44 1.09
C GLY A 204 -1.68 7.88 1.60
N LEU A 205 -2.52 8.80 1.10
CA LEU A 205 -2.31 10.24 1.30
C LEU A 205 -2.47 10.70 2.75
N VAL A 206 -3.49 10.21 3.47
CA VAL A 206 -3.75 10.65 4.85
C VAL A 206 -2.63 10.18 5.76
N ILE A 207 -2.23 8.91 5.71
CA ILE A 207 -1.12 8.38 6.52
C ILE A 207 0.17 9.13 6.17
N PHE A 208 0.47 9.33 4.88
CA PHE A 208 1.64 10.10 4.44
C PHE A 208 1.65 11.51 5.04
N ALA A 209 0.53 12.24 4.92
CA ALA A 209 0.42 13.59 5.43
C ALA A 209 0.63 13.68 6.94
N VAL A 210 0.03 12.76 7.71
CA VAL A 210 0.18 12.68 9.17
C VAL A 210 1.64 12.41 9.54
N LEU A 211 2.26 11.38 8.97
CA LEU A 211 3.64 11.01 9.30
C LEU A 211 4.64 12.08 8.85
N LEU A 212 4.43 12.68 7.67
CA LEU A 212 5.26 13.79 7.21
C LEU A 212 5.12 15.02 8.09
N TRP A 213 3.91 15.33 8.55
CA TRP A 213 3.68 16.42 9.51
C TRP A 213 4.37 16.14 10.84
N MET A 214 4.24 14.93 11.39
CA MET A 214 4.92 14.50 12.61
C MET A 214 6.45 14.60 12.50
N SER A 215 7.01 14.33 11.32
CA SER A 215 8.45 14.35 11.06
C SER A 215 9.07 15.76 11.09
N ARG A 216 8.25 16.82 11.08
CA ARG A 216 8.73 18.22 11.11
C ARG A 216 9.27 18.64 12.47
N ARG A 217 8.94 17.91 13.56
CA ARG A 217 9.39 18.23 14.92
C ARG A 217 10.91 18.03 15.05
N ARG A 218 11.56 18.95 15.79
CA ARG A 218 12.98 18.87 16.18
C ARG A 218 13.10 19.06 17.69
N PRO A 219 13.88 18.23 18.42
CA PRO A 219 14.55 17.04 17.92
C PRO A 219 13.55 16.01 17.38
N ALA A 220 14.04 15.04 16.60
CA ALA A 220 13.21 13.96 16.07
C ALA A 220 12.53 13.17 17.19
N ARG A 221 11.34 12.63 16.91
CA ARG A 221 10.66 11.75 17.86
C ARG A 221 11.46 10.46 18.06
N PRO A 222 11.31 9.78 19.23
CA PRO A 222 12.04 8.53 19.51
C PRO A 222 11.82 7.45 18.44
N GLN A 223 12.82 6.55 18.31
CA GLN A 223 12.76 5.39 17.41
C GLN A 223 11.53 4.53 17.70
N GLY A 224 10.82 4.11 16.63
CA GLY A 224 9.58 3.33 16.68
C GLY A 224 8.32 4.19 16.69
N THR A 225 8.41 5.51 16.90
CA THR A 225 7.23 6.39 16.91
C THR A 225 6.50 6.37 15.57
N PHE A 226 7.20 6.48 14.46
CA PHE A 226 6.58 6.53 13.14
C PHE A 226 6.07 5.16 12.71
N MET A 227 6.83 4.09 12.97
CA MET A 227 6.39 2.72 12.72
C MET A 227 5.12 2.39 13.52
N GLY A 228 5.10 2.67 14.84
CA GLY A 228 3.92 2.41 15.65
C GLY A 228 2.70 3.21 15.20
N THR A 229 2.88 4.50 14.84
CA THR A 229 1.81 5.34 14.32
C THR A 229 1.29 4.82 12.97
N PHE A 230 2.19 4.40 12.07
CA PHE A 230 1.82 3.80 10.79
C PHE A 230 0.96 2.55 11.00
N LEU A 231 1.40 1.61 11.85
CA LEU A 231 0.67 0.37 12.11
C LEU A 231 -0.75 0.62 12.66
N VAL A 232 -0.89 1.59 13.58
CA VAL A 232 -2.20 1.95 14.14
C VAL A 232 -3.09 2.55 13.05
N LEU A 233 -2.62 3.56 12.33
CA LEU A 233 -3.42 4.25 11.31
C LEU A 233 -3.79 3.30 10.17
N TYR A 234 -2.82 2.53 9.66
CA TYR A 234 -3.07 1.56 8.60
C TYR A 234 -4.06 0.49 9.03
N GLY A 235 -3.87 -0.10 10.22
CA GLY A 235 -4.78 -1.12 10.74
C GLY A 235 -6.20 -0.59 10.93
N VAL A 236 -6.36 0.64 11.44
CA VAL A 236 -7.68 1.27 11.60
C VAL A 236 -8.33 1.54 10.23
N PHE A 237 -7.62 2.16 9.29
CA PHE A 237 -8.18 2.45 7.98
C PHE A 237 -8.50 1.19 7.20
N ARG A 238 -7.62 0.20 7.25
CA ARG A 238 -7.85 -1.10 6.62
C ARG A 238 -9.09 -1.79 7.18
N PHE A 239 -9.25 -1.78 8.51
CA PHE A 239 -10.46 -2.33 9.15
C PHE A 239 -11.74 -1.63 8.69
N LEU A 240 -11.72 -0.30 8.58
CA LEU A 240 -12.87 0.49 8.13
C LEU A 240 -13.21 0.25 6.65
N ILE A 241 -12.20 0.19 5.78
CA ILE A 241 -12.42 -0.01 4.34
C ILE A 241 -13.01 -1.39 4.05
N GLU A 242 -12.69 -2.41 4.84
CA GLU A 242 -13.24 -3.76 4.67
C GLU A 242 -14.78 -3.83 4.75
N PHE A 243 -15.45 -2.86 5.38
CA PHE A 243 -16.91 -2.81 5.37
C PHE A 243 -17.51 -2.59 3.97
N VAL A 244 -16.78 -1.89 3.09
CA VAL A 244 -17.21 -1.57 1.74
C VAL A 244 -16.46 -2.38 0.67
N ARG A 245 -15.38 -3.08 1.02
CA ARG A 245 -14.62 -3.93 0.13
C ARG A 245 -15.28 -5.30 -0.04
N VAL A 246 -15.14 -5.90 -1.22
CA VAL A 246 -15.48 -7.32 -1.42
C VAL A 246 -14.38 -8.16 -0.79
N PRO A 247 -14.72 -9.15 0.07
CA PRO A 247 -13.73 -10.09 0.59
C PRO A 247 -13.03 -10.84 -0.53
N ASP A 248 -11.76 -11.20 -0.30
CA ASP A 248 -11.00 -12.00 -1.25
C ASP A 248 -11.72 -13.33 -1.53
N ALA A 249 -11.93 -13.64 -2.81
CA ALA A 249 -12.77 -14.77 -3.23
C ALA A 249 -12.32 -16.14 -2.66
N GLN A 250 -11.02 -16.27 -2.35
CA GLN A 250 -10.43 -17.49 -1.80
C GLN A 250 -10.76 -17.72 -0.32
N LEU A 251 -11.02 -16.67 0.46
CA LEU A 251 -11.17 -16.70 1.91
C LEU A 251 -12.59 -16.38 2.38
N GLY A 252 -13.31 -15.53 1.63
CA GLY A 252 -14.67 -15.14 1.97
C GLY A 252 -14.79 -14.46 3.35
N TYR A 253 -15.89 -14.77 4.03
CA TYR A 253 -16.13 -14.39 5.42
C TYR A 253 -15.71 -15.53 6.34
N LEU A 254 -14.92 -15.24 7.39
CA LEU A 254 -14.32 -16.27 8.27
C LEU A 254 -15.19 -16.54 9.52
N LEU A 255 -15.64 -15.48 10.18
CA LEU A 255 -16.43 -15.56 11.43
C LEU A 255 -17.64 -14.62 11.28
N GLY A 256 -18.75 -15.16 10.73
CA GLY A 256 -19.92 -14.34 10.43
C GLY A 256 -19.60 -13.25 9.40
N PRO A 257 -19.77 -11.95 9.71
CA PRO A 257 -19.51 -10.86 8.78
C PRO A 257 -18.02 -10.41 8.71
N ILE A 258 -17.12 -11.05 9.47
CA ILE A 258 -15.71 -10.63 9.60
C ILE A 258 -14.89 -11.18 8.43
N THR A 259 -14.13 -10.29 7.77
CA THR A 259 -13.20 -10.64 6.71
C THR A 259 -11.79 -10.91 7.25
N MET A 260 -10.93 -11.57 6.44
CA MET A 260 -9.52 -11.75 6.78
C MET A 260 -8.80 -10.40 6.96
N GLY A 261 -9.15 -9.39 6.14
CA GLY A 261 -8.57 -8.05 6.27
C GLY A 261 -8.88 -7.42 7.63
N GLN A 262 -10.12 -7.55 8.14
CA GLN A 262 -10.48 -7.08 9.47
C GLN A 262 -9.74 -7.87 10.57
N LEU A 263 -9.68 -9.19 10.44
CA LEU A 263 -8.99 -10.04 11.41
C LEU A 263 -7.50 -9.70 11.54
N LEU A 264 -6.82 -9.48 10.42
CA LEU A 264 -5.40 -9.11 10.40
C LEU A 264 -5.15 -7.64 10.81
N SER A 265 -6.14 -6.77 10.68
CA SER A 265 -6.01 -5.36 11.08
C SER A 265 -5.93 -5.20 12.61
N VAL A 266 -6.63 -6.04 13.37
CA VAL A 266 -6.63 -5.97 14.84
C VAL A 266 -5.21 -6.19 15.42
N PRO A 267 -4.48 -7.27 15.10
CA PRO A 267 -3.12 -7.45 15.59
C PRO A 267 -2.16 -6.35 15.11
N LEU A 268 -2.36 -5.75 13.93
CA LEU A 268 -1.54 -4.60 13.49
C LEU A 268 -1.75 -3.38 14.40
N VAL A 269 -3.01 -3.06 14.74
CA VAL A 269 -3.31 -1.96 15.68
C VAL A 269 -2.70 -2.25 17.05
N VAL A 270 -2.86 -3.47 17.56
CA VAL A 270 -2.29 -3.87 18.86
C VAL A 270 -0.77 -3.76 18.84
N ALA A 271 -0.11 -4.29 17.80
CA ALA A 271 1.34 -4.18 17.63
C ALA A 271 1.80 -2.72 17.58
N GLY A 272 1.08 -1.87 16.83
CA GLY A 272 1.36 -0.44 16.76
C GLY A 272 1.25 0.26 18.12
N ILE A 273 0.21 -0.03 18.90
CA ILE A 273 0.07 0.50 20.27
C ILE A 273 1.20 0.02 21.17
N VAL A 274 1.55 -1.27 21.11
CA VAL A 274 2.67 -1.83 21.90
C VAL A 274 3.98 -1.12 21.55
N VAL A 275 4.26 -0.95 20.24
CA VAL A 275 5.45 -0.22 19.77
C VAL A 275 5.46 1.20 20.32
N LEU A 276 4.34 1.93 20.27
CA LEU A 276 4.25 3.30 20.79
C LEU A 276 4.48 3.36 22.31
N VAL A 277 3.91 2.43 23.07
CA VAL A 277 4.10 2.36 24.53
C VAL A 277 5.57 2.08 24.87
N VAL A 278 6.19 1.09 24.21
CA VAL A 278 7.60 0.76 24.40
C VAL A 278 8.51 1.92 24.04
N THR A 279 8.24 2.55 22.89
CA THR A 279 8.98 3.73 22.42
C THR A 279 8.87 4.89 23.40
N HIS A 280 7.65 5.16 23.91
CA HIS A 280 7.43 6.23 24.88
C HIS A 280 8.19 5.98 26.18
N ARG A 281 8.35 4.73 26.62
CA ARG A 281 9.15 4.39 27.81
C ARG A 281 10.65 4.42 27.56
N ALA A 282 11.09 3.93 26.39
CA ALA A 282 12.51 3.76 26.08
C ALA A 282 13.19 5.06 25.66
N GLN A 283 12.46 6.00 25.03
CA GLN A 283 12.93 7.32 24.54
C GLN A 283 14.26 7.26 23.75
N ARG A 284 14.49 6.18 22.98
CA ARG A 284 15.73 6.01 22.20
C ARG A 284 15.78 7.03 21.07
N PRO A 285 16.87 7.80 20.91
CA PRO A 285 16.99 8.79 19.86
C PRO A 285 17.10 8.12 18.48
N GLN A 286 16.73 8.84 17.44
CA GLN A 286 17.02 8.47 16.06
C GLN A 286 18.53 8.58 15.83
N VAL A 287 19.14 7.54 15.26
CA VAL A 287 20.56 7.51 14.90
C VAL A 287 20.72 7.00 13.47
N GLY A 288 21.66 7.54 12.72
CA GLY A 288 21.94 7.11 11.36
C GLY A 288 22.68 5.77 11.36
N HIS A 289 24.00 5.85 11.56
CA HIS A 289 24.88 4.69 11.63
C HIS A 289 24.97 4.13 13.06
N VAL A 290 25.23 2.84 13.14
CA VAL A 290 25.49 2.11 14.38
C VAL A 290 26.88 1.48 14.30
N ALA A 291 27.53 1.36 15.45
CA ALA A 291 28.85 0.77 15.54
C ALA A 291 28.84 -0.73 15.20
#